data_c8780ee2c31e7b0387aadc8bc37993e0
#
_entry.id   c8780ee2c31e7b0387aadc8bc37993e0
#
_cell.length_a   1.000
_cell.length_b   1.000
_cell.length_c   1.000
_cell.angle_alpha   90.00
_cell.angle_beta   90.00
_cell.angle_gamma   90.00
#
_symmetry.space_group_name_H-M   'P 1'
#
loop_
_entity.id
_entity.type
_entity.pdbx_description
1 polymer ?
#
loop_
_entity_poly.entity_id
_entity_poly.type
_entity_poly.pdbx_seq_one_letter_code
_entity_poly.pdbx_strand_id
1 'polypeptide(L)'
;TTAANSAPNVNLDMILDVNVTVSIEVGRARMSISDLLKLSQGAIIELDRMAGEPLDVLVNGTLVARGEIVVVKDKFGIMLTEVVSPEERIRRLH
;
A
#
# COMPACT_ATOMS: atom_id res chain seq x y z
N THR A 1 26.70 -20.84 -3.50
CA THR A 1 26.61 -20.73 -3.58
C THR A 1 26.57 -20.47 -3.72
N THR A 2 26.58 -20.34 -3.65
CA THR A 2 26.47 -20.09 -3.67
C THR A 2 26.18 -19.60 -3.75
N ALA A 3 26.14 -19.51 -3.64
CA ALA A 3 25.70 -19.13 -3.60
C ALA A 3 25.21 -18.68 -3.61
N ALA A 4 25.26 -18.76 -3.59
CA ALA A 4 24.75 -18.55 -3.40
C ALA A 4 24.20 -18.19 -3.27
N ASN A 5 24.01 -18.14 -3.23
CA ASN A 5 23.50 -17.93 -2.78
C ASN A 5 22.93 -17.53 -2.52
N SER A 6 22.80 -17.26 -2.39
CA SER A 6 22.28 -16.83 -1.96
C SER A 6 21.51 -16.23 -1.51
N ALA A 7 21.12 -15.52 -2.23
CA ALA A 7 20.13 -14.83 -1.60
C ALA A 7 19.53 -15.57 -0.67
N PRO A 8 19.46 -16.44 -0.94
CA PRO A 8 19.03 -17.10 0.04
C PRO A 8 19.79 -17.01 1.21
N ASN A 9 20.73 -16.38 1.16
CA ASN A 9 21.43 -16.14 2.37
C ASN A 9 20.63 -15.31 3.31
N VAL A 10 19.53 -14.78 2.88
CA VAL A 10 18.67 -14.12 3.79
C VAL A 10 18.09 -15.15 4.72
N ASN A 11 18.30 -14.94 5.98
CA ASN A 11 17.75 -15.82 6.98
C ASN A 11 16.30 -15.40 7.21
N LEU A 12 15.37 -16.22 6.73
CA LEU A 12 13.96 -15.88 6.85
C LEU A 12 13.52 -15.70 8.29
N ASP A 13 14.12 -16.48 9.20
CA ASP A 13 13.75 -16.33 10.62
C ASP A 13 14.09 -14.94 11.12
N MET A 14 15.12 -14.32 10.60
CA MET A 14 15.49 -12.98 11.02
C MET A 14 14.57 -11.91 10.41
N ILE A 15 14.12 -12.09 9.18
CA ILE A 15 13.29 -11.07 8.56
C ILE A 15 11.83 -11.21 8.93
N LEU A 16 11.40 -12.35 9.45
CA LEU A 16 9.99 -12.53 9.81
C LEU A 16 9.56 -11.60 10.94
N ASP A 17 10.48 -11.13 11.74
CA ASP A 17 10.17 -10.23 12.84
C ASP A 17 10.40 -8.76 12.51
N VAL A 18 10.79 -8.44 11.29
CA VAL A 18 11.01 -7.06 10.90
C VAL A 18 9.67 -6.43 10.57
N ASN A 19 9.40 -5.28 11.16
CA ASN A 19 8.15 -4.57 10.91
C ASN A 19 8.20 -3.82 9.58
N VAL A 20 7.09 -3.79 8.90
CA VAL A 20 6.95 -3.02 7.67
C VAL A 20 5.74 -2.11 7.80
N THR A 21 5.69 -1.07 6.99
CA THR A 21 4.57 -0.14 7.00
C THR A 21 3.61 -0.51 5.89
N VAL A 22 2.35 -0.71 6.27
CA VAL A 22 1.27 -0.94 5.31
C VAL A 22 0.49 0.35 5.20
N SER A 23 0.30 0.83 3.99
CA SER A 23 -0.48 2.03 3.74
C SER A 23 -1.60 1.73 2.75
N ILE A 24 -2.68 2.50 2.86
CA ILE A 24 -3.83 2.36 1.99
C ILE A 24 -3.93 3.63 1.15
N GLU A 25 -3.93 3.46 -0.17
CA GLU A 25 -4.01 4.60 -1.06
C GLU A 25 -5.40 4.69 -1.65
N VAL A 26 -6.08 5.80 -1.38
CA VAL A 26 -7.45 5.99 -1.83
C VAL A 26 -7.51 6.45 -3.28
N GLY A 27 -6.49 7.15 -3.73
CA GLY A 27 -6.43 7.66 -5.09
C GLY A 27 -5.43 8.80 -5.17
N ARG A 28 -5.29 9.36 -6.35
CA ARG A 28 -4.35 10.44 -6.60
C ARG A 28 -5.04 11.56 -7.37
N ALA A 29 -4.47 12.75 -7.24
CA ALA A 29 -4.93 13.88 -8.03
C ALA A 29 -3.69 14.61 -8.54
N ARG A 30 -3.82 15.22 -9.71
CA ARG A 30 -2.75 16.04 -10.26
C ARG A 30 -3.28 17.46 -10.38
N MET A 31 -2.47 18.41 -9.95
CA MET A 31 -2.87 19.81 -10.06
C MET A 31 -1.62 20.67 -10.26
N SER A 32 -1.84 21.87 -10.78
CA SER A 32 -0.75 22.82 -10.95
C SER A 32 -0.35 23.39 -9.59
N ILE A 33 0.86 23.94 -9.51
CA ILE A 33 1.29 24.64 -8.30
C ILE A 33 0.37 25.83 -8.05
N SER A 34 -0.06 26.50 -9.11
CA SER A 34 -0.99 27.62 -8.99
C SER A 34 -2.27 27.20 -8.28
N ASP A 35 -2.84 26.06 -8.67
CA ASP A 35 -4.05 25.55 -8.03
C ASP A 35 -3.79 25.12 -6.60
N LEU A 36 -2.63 24.52 -6.35
CA LEU A 36 -2.26 24.10 -5.00
C LEU A 36 -2.25 25.30 -4.05
N LEU A 37 -1.73 26.43 -4.50
CA LEU A 37 -1.66 27.63 -3.68
C LEU A 37 -3.01 28.23 -3.39
N LYS A 38 -4.05 27.85 -4.12
CA LYS A 38 -5.40 28.35 -3.91
C LYS A 38 -6.22 27.49 -2.99
N LEU A 39 -5.68 26.36 -2.53
CA LEU A 39 -6.44 25.48 -1.65
C LEU A 39 -6.70 26.15 -0.32
N SER A 40 -7.88 25.95 0.20
CA SER A 40 -8.29 26.49 1.48
C SER A 40 -9.26 25.52 2.14
N GLN A 41 -9.59 25.80 3.39
CA GLN A 41 -10.52 24.95 4.11
C GLN A 41 -11.84 24.88 3.35
N GLY A 42 -12.35 23.68 3.16
CA GLY A 42 -13.59 23.43 2.42
C GLY A 42 -13.35 23.11 0.95
N ALA A 43 -12.11 23.25 0.46
CA ALA A 43 -11.81 22.89 -0.93
C ALA A 43 -12.00 21.39 -1.14
N ILE A 44 -12.37 21.02 -2.37
CA ILE A 44 -12.57 19.63 -2.72
C ILE A 44 -11.54 19.24 -3.78
N ILE A 45 -10.84 18.16 -3.52
CA ILE A 45 -9.87 17.60 -4.47
C ILE A 45 -10.47 16.31 -5.01
N GLU A 46 -10.67 16.26 -6.30
CA GLU A 46 -11.22 15.08 -6.95
C GLU A 46 -10.09 14.10 -7.24
N LEU A 47 -10.29 12.84 -6.86
CA LEU A 47 -9.29 11.80 -7.05
C LEU A 47 -9.56 11.01 -8.32
N ASP A 48 -8.55 10.29 -8.78
CA ASP A 48 -8.62 9.54 -10.03
C ASP A 48 -9.29 8.17 -9.86
N ARG A 49 -9.94 7.92 -8.73
CA ARG A 49 -10.56 6.63 -8.45
C ARG A 49 -12.06 6.81 -8.28
N MET A 50 -12.83 5.88 -8.84
CA MET A 50 -14.27 5.92 -8.71
C MET A 50 -14.71 5.43 -7.34
N ALA A 51 -15.78 6.05 -6.82
CA ALA A 51 -16.32 5.62 -5.53
C ALA A 51 -16.74 4.16 -5.62
N GLY A 52 -16.38 3.38 -4.58
CA GLY A 52 -16.72 1.97 -4.54
C GLY A 52 -15.68 1.04 -5.13
N GLU A 53 -14.67 1.57 -5.82
CA GLU A 53 -13.58 0.73 -6.29
C GLU A 53 -12.70 0.28 -5.13
N PRO A 54 -12.13 -0.94 -5.20
CA PRO A 54 -11.18 -1.37 -4.16
C PRO A 54 -10.00 -0.43 -4.07
N LEU A 55 -9.50 -0.24 -2.86
CA LEU A 55 -8.36 0.63 -2.59
C LEU A 55 -7.07 -0.15 -2.70
N ASP A 56 -5.99 0.56 -3.01
CA ASP A 56 -4.67 -0.06 -3.11
C ASP A 56 -4.04 -0.20 -1.74
N VAL A 57 -3.45 -1.37 -1.50
CA VAL A 57 -2.73 -1.67 -0.26
C VAL A 57 -1.26 -1.78 -0.62
N LEU A 58 -0.44 -0.92 0.00
CA LEU A 58 0.97 -0.87 -0.30
C LEU A 58 1.80 -1.24 0.91
N VAL A 59 2.92 -1.91 0.68
CA VAL A 59 3.90 -2.20 1.72
C VAL A 59 5.18 -1.50 1.30
N ASN A 60 5.65 -0.58 2.14
CA ASN A 60 6.82 0.23 1.84
C ASN A 60 6.72 0.88 0.44
N GLY A 61 5.50 1.31 0.08
CA GLY A 61 5.27 2.01 -1.17
C GLY A 61 5.02 1.11 -2.38
N THR A 62 5.04 -0.20 -2.22
CA THR A 62 4.84 -1.13 -3.33
C THR A 62 3.49 -1.82 -3.21
N LEU A 63 2.73 -1.84 -4.29
CA LEU A 63 1.40 -2.43 -4.32
C LEU A 63 1.48 -3.94 -4.11
N VAL A 64 0.77 -4.45 -3.10
CA VAL A 64 0.72 -5.88 -2.80
C VAL A 64 -0.69 -6.43 -2.72
N ALA A 65 -1.70 -5.59 -2.62
CA ALA A 65 -3.07 -6.05 -2.46
C ALA A 65 -4.05 -4.94 -2.80
N ARG A 66 -5.33 -5.29 -2.86
CA ARG A 66 -6.44 -4.34 -2.92
C ARG A 66 -7.50 -4.79 -1.95
N GLY A 67 -8.32 -3.87 -1.51
CA GLY A 67 -9.37 -4.21 -0.59
C GLY A 67 -10.37 -3.10 -0.38
N GLU A 68 -11.32 -3.36 0.51
CA GLU A 68 -12.41 -2.44 0.82
C GLU A 68 -12.33 -2.04 2.27
N ILE A 69 -12.66 -0.79 2.56
CA ILE A 69 -12.63 -0.29 3.93
C ILE A 69 -13.78 -0.90 4.72
N VAL A 70 -13.46 -1.35 5.92
CA VAL A 70 -14.45 -1.87 6.87
C VAL A 70 -14.19 -1.21 8.22
N VAL A 71 -15.14 -1.32 9.13
CA VAL A 71 -15.00 -0.78 10.48
C VAL A 71 -14.80 -1.95 11.43
N VAL A 72 -13.72 -1.90 12.22
CA VAL A 72 -13.40 -2.93 13.20
C VAL A 72 -13.19 -2.27 14.55
N LYS A 73 -14.13 -2.47 15.49
CA LYS A 73 -14.01 -1.94 16.87
C LYS A 73 -13.67 -0.44 16.86
N ASP A 74 -14.47 0.32 16.14
CA ASP A 74 -14.35 1.78 16.07
C ASP A 74 -13.12 2.28 15.31
N LYS A 75 -12.40 1.38 14.65
CA LYS A 75 -11.29 1.77 13.79
C LYS A 75 -11.57 1.34 12.35
N PHE A 76 -10.94 1.99 11.41
CA PHE A 76 -11.01 1.54 10.04
C PHE A 76 -10.08 0.36 9.85
N GLY A 77 -10.55 -0.64 9.14
CA GLY A 77 -9.74 -1.76 8.68
C GLY A 77 -9.88 -1.89 7.18
N ILE A 78 -9.19 -2.84 6.60
CA ILE A 78 -9.28 -3.13 5.18
C ILE A 78 -9.52 -4.62 5.00
N MET A 79 -10.56 -4.95 4.24
CA MET A 79 -10.83 -6.35 3.89
C MET A 79 -10.23 -6.59 2.52
N LEU A 80 -9.26 -7.48 2.43
CA LEU A 80 -8.56 -7.72 1.18
C LEU A 80 -9.45 -8.46 0.20
N THR A 81 -9.47 -7.99 -1.03
CA THR A 81 -10.21 -8.63 -2.12
C THR A 81 -9.27 -9.26 -3.13
N GLU A 82 -8.02 -8.76 -3.23
CA GLU A 82 -7.00 -9.31 -4.12
C GLU A 82 -5.67 -9.19 -3.39
N VAL A 83 -4.88 -10.24 -3.44
CA VAL A 83 -3.56 -10.27 -2.78
C VAL A 83 -2.60 -11.03 -3.68
N VAL A 84 -1.39 -10.47 -3.86
CA VAL A 84 -0.35 -11.23 -4.58
C VAL A 84 0.09 -12.41 -3.74
N SER A 85 0.72 -13.39 -4.36
CA SER A 85 1.16 -14.61 -3.65
C SER A 85 2.15 -14.26 -2.53
N PRO A 86 2.32 -15.12 -1.53
CA PRO A 86 3.29 -14.86 -0.47
C PRO A 86 4.70 -14.64 -1.02
N GLU A 87 5.11 -15.40 -2.02
CA GLU A 87 6.42 -15.22 -2.63
C GLU A 87 6.55 -13.85 -3.27
N GLU A 88 5.50 -13.43 -3.98
CA GLU A 88 5.53 -12.13 -4.63
C GLU A 88 5.50 -11.01 -3.60
N ARG A 89 4.79 -11.20 -2.49
CA ARG A 89 4.77 -10.19 -1.44
C ARG A 89 6.17 -9.94 -0.89
N ILE A 90 6.93 -10.99 -0.64
CA ILE A 90 8.29 -10.84 -0.13
C ILE A 90 9.18 -10.21 -1.19
N ARG A 91 9.02 -10.60 -2.44
CA ARG A 91 9.82 -10.06 -3.54
C ARG A 91 9.62 -8.54 -3.68
N ARG A 92 8.42 -8.06 -3.39
CA ARG A 92 8.10 -6.64 -3.52
C ARG A 92 8.52 -5.79 -2.32
N LEU A 93 9.11 -6.39 -1.29
CA LEU A 93 9.50 -5.65 -0.10
C LEU A 93 10.73 -4.78 -0.28
N HIS A 94 11.52 -4.99 -1.31
CA HIS A 94 12.74 -4.18 -1.49
C HIS A 94 12.72 -3.28 -2.71
#